data_2ebd4c054c274149ce8f3c37b76e9321
#
_entry.id   2ebd4c054c274149ce8f3c37b76e9321
#
_cell.length_a   1.000
_cell.length_b   1.000
_cell.length_c   1.000
_cell.angle_alpha   90.00
_cell.angle_beta   90.00
_cell.angle_gamma   90.00
#
_symmetry.space_group_name_H-M   'P 1'
#
loop_
_entity.id
_entity.type
_entity.pdbx_description
1 polymer ?
#
loop_
_entity_poly.entity_id
_entity_poly.type
_entity_poly.pdbx_seq_one_letter_code
_entity_poly.pdbx_strand_id
1 'polypeptide(L)'
;MIILKIAAILVFGYLLGSIPFGVIAAKLRGGVDVTKYGSGRTGVTNVLRTAGKRAAALAMIGDLGKGVLGVLLASMFWGETVVRVGQFQFDWQVAQVIAALAMMAGHNWSAFLKLHGGRGVAVFFGSWFAMSPLTALFGGEMLLVVVIVYRYMSLGSIVGAVAIWTLLAILTIFNYSPPIYLLYGLIAALLIYYQHRDNISRLLAGTERRIGEKAEQIGV
;
A
#
# COMPACT_ATOMS: atom_id res chain seq x y z
N MET A 1 28.66 -8.60 0.31
CA MET A 1 28.07 -7.38 0.91
C MET A 1 26.68 -7.04 0.34
N ILE A 2 26.47 -6.98 -0.97
CA ILE A 2 25.19 -6.60 -1.61
C ILE A 2 24.06 -7.56 -1.27
N ILE A 3 24.26 -8.88 -1.40
CA ILE A 3 23.24 -9.88 -1.05
C ILE A 3 22.74 -9.70 0.39
N LEU A 4 23.66 -9.39 1.31
CA LEU A 4 23.30 -9.14 2.71
C LEU A 4 22.46 -7.86 2.87
N LYS A 5 22.78 -6.79 2.12
CA LYS A 5 21.97 -5.56 2.11
C LYS A 5 20.56 -5.83 1.58
N ILE A 6 20.45 -6.56 0.46
CA ILE A 6 19.14 -6.94 -0.12
C ILE A 6 18.34 -7.77 0.88
N ALA A 7 18.95 -8.79 1.47
CA ALA A 7 18.30 -9.64 2.47
C ALA A 7 17.81 -8.83 3.68
N ALA A 8 18.66 -7.93 4.19
CA ALA A 8 18.30 -7.04 5.31
C ALA A 8 17.10 -6.15 4.96
N ILE A 9 17.10 -5.52 3.76
CA ILE A 9 16.00 -4.66 3.29
C ILE A 9 14.71 -5.46 3.14
N LEU A 10 14.76 -6.68 2.59
CA LEU A 10 13.60 -7.55 2.45
C LEU A 10 13.02 -7.92 3.82
N VAL A 11 13.84 -8.40 4.75
CA VAL A 11 13.39 -8.81 6.08
C VAL A 11 12.85 -7.62 6.87
N PHE A 12 13.62 -6.53 6.93
CA PHE A 12 13.20 -5.32 7.65
C PHE A 12 11.94 -4.70 7.05
N GLY A 13 11.88 -4.57 5.72
CA GLY A 13 10.70 -4.05 5.01
C GLY A 13 9.47 -4.92 5.25
N TYR A 14 9.60 -6.25 5.20
CA TYR A 14 8.50 -7.16 5.48
C TYR A 14 8.01 -7.04 6.94
N LEU A 15 8.91 -7.01 7.91
CA LEU A 15 8.56 -6.88 9.33
C LEU A 15 7.92 -5.52 9.63
N LEU A 16 8.48 -4.42 9.13
CA LEU A 16 7.90 -3.08 9.26
C LEU A 16 6.52 -3.01 8.59
N GLY A 17 6.39 -3.57 7.40
CA GLY A 17 5.13 -3.70 6.69
C GLY A 17 4.08 -4.50 7.46
N SER A 18 4.52 -5.53 8.19
CA SER A 18 3.66 -6.42 8.97
C SER A 18 3.02 -5.75 10.19
N ILE A 19 3.53 -4.59 10.67
CA ILE A 19 2.93 -3.87 11.80
C ILE A 19 1.48 -3.50 11.46
N PRO A 20 0.49 -4.03 12.21
CA PRO A 20 -0.92 -3.92 11.84
C PRO A 20 -1.57 -2.66 12.43
N PHE A 21 -1.24 -1.48 11.90
CA PHE A 21 -1.75 -0.20 12.43
C PHE A 21 -3.27 -0.13 12.46
N GLY A 22 -3.97 -0.79 11.53
CA GLY A 22 -5.43 -0.86 11.56
C GLY A 22 -5.98 -1.58 12.80
N VAL A 23 -5.37 -2.70 13.21
CA VAL A 23 -5.75 -3.42 14.44
C VAL A 23 -5.40 -2.61 15.68
N ILE A 24 -4.19 -2.03 15.71
CA ILE A 24 -3.72 -1.20 16.82
C ILE A 24 -4.65 0.00 17.02
N ALA A 25 -4.94 0.74 15.96
CA ALA A 25 -5.80 1.92 15.99
C ALA A 25 -7.25 1.58 16.41
N ALA A 26 -7.80 0.48 15.88
CA ALA A 26 -9.14 0.04 16.23
C ALA A 26 -9.25 -0.37 17.71
N LYS A 27 -8.27 -1.08 18.23
CA LYS A 27 -8.22 -1.44 19.65
C LYS A 27 -8.07 -0.22 20.56
N LEU A 28 -7.16 0.71 20.22
CA LEU A 28 -6.88 1.90 21.04
C LEU A 28 -8.05 2.89 21.09
N ARG A 29 -8.84 3.00 20.02
CA ARG A 29 -9.89 4.03 19.91
C ARG A 29 -11.31 3.48 19.94
N GLY A 30 -11.51 2.20 19.71
CA GLY A 30 -12.83 1.59 19.67
C GLY A 30 -12.96 0.32 20.51
N GLY A 31 -11.89 -0.20 21.10
CA GLY A 31 -11.90 -1.47 21.85
C GLY A 31 -12.29 -2.68 20.98
N VAL A 32 -12.28 -2.53 19.64
CA VAL A 32 -12.85 -3.50 18.70
C VAL A 32 -11.75 -4.24 17.94
N ASP A 33 -11.94 -5.54 17.74
CA ASP A 33 -11.11 -6.34 16.84
C ASP A 33 -11.64 -6.26 15.42
N VAL A 34 -11.00 -5.40 14.59
CA VAL A 34 -11.40 -5.13 13.21
C VAL A 34 -11.42 -6.39 12.33
N THR A 35 -10.71 -7.44 12.71
CA THR A 35 -10.65 -8.70 11.93
C THR A 35 -11.94 -9.51 12.03
N LYS A 36 -12.81 -9.20 13.00
CA LYS A 36 -14.10 -9.85 13.23
C LYS A 36 -15.27 -9.11 12.60
N TYR A 37 -15.02 -8.04 11.84
CA TYR A 37 -16.08 -7.19 11.29
C TYR A 37 -15.85 -6.91 9.80
N GLY A 38 -16.95 -6.75 9.09
CA GLY A 38 -16.99 -6.27 7.71
C GLY A 38 -16.25 -7.17 6.74
N SER A 39 -15.08 -6.73 6.23
CA SER A 39 -14.25 -7.52 5.32
C SER A 39 -13.25 -8.44 6.04
N GLY A 40 -13.15 -8.38 7.37
CA GLY A 40 -12.11 -9.06 8.15
C GLY A 40 -10.69 -8.54 7.91
N ARG A 41 -10.52 -7.53 7.04
CA ARG A 41 -9.21 -6.96 6.69
C ARG A 41 -8.84 -5.80 7.62
N THR A 42 -7.52 -5.57 7.79
CA THR A 42 -6.99 -4.55 8.70
C THR A 42 -6.86 -3.16 8.07
N GLY A 43 -7.27 -3.00 6.81
CA GLY A 43 -7.11 -1.75 6.06
C GLY A 43 -8.03 -0.63 6.57
N VAL A 44 -7.63 0.62 6.30
CA VAL A 44 -8.25 1.88 6.74
C VAL A 44 -9.78 1.91 6.53
N THR A 45 -10.27 1.43 5.40
CA THR A 45 -11.71 1.42 5.07
C THR A 45 -12.51 0.54 6.02
N ASN A 46 -11.98 -0.63 6.40
CA ASN A 46 -12.65 -1.52 7.35
C ASN A 46 -12.60 -0.92 8.76
N VAL A 47 -11.47 -0.33 9.14
CA VAL A 47 -11.33 0.41 10.42
C VAL A 47 -12.34 1.56 10.50
N LEU A 48 -12.53 2.32 9.41
CA LEU A 48 -13.52 3.40 9.36
C LEU A 48 -14.95 2.91 9.64
N ARG A 49 -15.32 1.78 9.05
CA ARG A 49 -16.65 1.18 9.19
C ARG A 49 -16.90 0.58 10.59
N THR A 50 -15.84 0.10 11.24
CA THR A 50 -15.89 -0.67 12.48
C THR A 50 -15.62 0.19 13.71
N ALA A 51 -14.55 0.99 13.68
CA ALA A 51 -14.03 1.76 14.82
C ALA A 51 -14.14 3.28 14.65
N GLY A 52 -14.67 3.73 13.50
CA GLY A 52 -14.95 5.13 13.23
C GLY A 52 -13.77 5.97 12.73
N LYS A 53 -14.03 7.27 12.49
CA LYS A 53 -13.12 8.18 11.78
C LYS A 53 -11.76 8.37 12.47
N ARG A 54 -11.73 8.47 13.81
CA ARG A 54 -10.47 8.70 14.55
C ARG A 54 -9.53 7.51 14.47
N ALA A 55 -10.07 6.29 14.60
CA ALA A 55 -9.30 5.06 14.42
C ALA A 55 -8.80 4.92 12.99
N ALA A 56 -9.65 5.21 12.00
CA ALA A 56 -9.27 5.17 10.58
C ALA A 56 -8.14 6.16 10.24
N ALA A 57 -8.18 7.39 10.79
CA ALA A 57 -7.12 8.37 10.60
C ALA A 57 -5.79 7.88 11.17
N LEU A 58 -5.77 7.31 12.37
CA LEU A 58 -4.56 6.73 12.97
C LEU A 58 -4.03 5.55 12.15
N ALA A 59 -4.92 4.66 11.70
CA ALA A 59 -4.54 3.54 10.83
C ALA A 59 -3.94 4.04 9.51
N MET A 60 -4.52 5.08 8.91
CA MET A 60 -4.03 5.68 7.68
C MET A 60 -2.65 6.32 7.87
N ILE A 61 -2.48 7.12 8.91
CA ILE A 61 -1.18 7.76 9.23
C ILE A 61 -0.11 6.69 9.46
N GLY A 62 -0.42 5.62 10.22
CA GLY A 62 0.52 4.53 10.48
C GLY A 62 0.88 3.76 9.22
N ASP A 63 -0.10 3.40 8.38
CA ASP A 63 0.14 2.61 7.17
C ASP A 63 0.81 3.44 6.05
N LEU A 64 0.46 4.73 5.87
CA LEU A 64 1.19 5.65 5.00
C LEU A 64 2.61 5.88 5.53
N GLY A 65 2.71 6.18 6.82
CA GLY A 65 3.98 6.51 7.48
C GLY A 65 4.99 5.37 7.39
N LYS A 66 4.58 4.10 7.61
CA LYS A 66 5.50 2.97 7.43
C LYS A 66 5.97 2.83 5.98
N GLY A 67 5.09 3.13 4.99
CA GLY A 67 5.45 3.14 3.57
C GLY A 67 6.52 4.18 3.26
N VAL A 68 6.35 5.41 3.74
CA VAL A 68 7.36 6.48 3.60
C VAL A 68 8.66 6.08 4.30
N LEU A 69 8.57 5.72 5.57
CA LEU A 69 9.72 5.44 6.42
C LEU A 69 10.57 4.30 5.88
N GLY A 70 9.94 3.19 5.47
CA GLY A 70 10.67 2.03 4.99
C GLY A 70 11.44 2.30 3.70
N VAL A 71 10.86 3.08 2.78
CA VAL A 71 11.54 3.49 1.54
C VAL A 71 12.73 4.41 1.85
N LEU A 72 12.56 5.40 2.72
CA LEU A 72 13.64 6.31 3.10
C LEU A 72 14.78 5.57 3.83
N LEU A 73 14.46 4.71 4.79
CA LEU A 73 15.44 3.92 5.52
C LEU A 73 16.21 2.97 4.60
N ALA A 74 15.56 2.37 3.62
CA ALA A 74 16.21 1.51 2.64
C ALA A 74 17.20 2.29 1.77
N SER A 75 16.84 3.50 1.33
CA SER A 75 17.76 4.38 0.58
C SER A 75 18.99 4.74 1.41
N MET A 76 18.78 5.15 2.65
CA MET A 76 19.87 5.51 3.57
C MET A 76 20.79 4.31 3.86
N PHE A 77 20.22 3.14 4.09
CA PHE A 77 20.98 1.91 4.34
C PHE A 77 21.77 1.44 3.12
N TRP A 78 21.21 1.63 1.92
CA TRP A 78 21.90 1.33 0.66
C TRP A 78 23.11 2.25 0.46
N GLY A 79 22.98 3.53 0.78
CA GLY A 79 24.02 4.57 0.64
C GLY A 79 24.43 4.75 -0.81
N GLU A 80 25.71 4.99 -1.04
CA GLU A 80 26.31 5.20 -2.37
C GLU A 80 26.64 3.88 -3.11
N THR A 81 26.07 2.76 -2.67
CA THR A 81 26.36 1.46 -3.29
C THR A 81 25.80 1.43 -4.72
N VAL A 82 26.67 1.23 -5.69
CA VAL A 82 26.33 1.04 -7.10
C VAL A 82 26.62 -0.40 -7.49
N VAL A 83 25.65 -1.07 -8.06
CA VAL A 83 25.76 -2.44 -8.56
C VAL A 83 25.62 -2.41 -10.08
N ARG A 84 26.58 -3.00 -10.78
CA ARG A 84 26.53 -3.15 -12.22
C ARG A 84 26.34 -4.61 -12.61
N VAL A 85 25.33 -4.88 -13.43
CA VAL A 85 25.07 -6.20 -14.01
C VAL A 85 24.92 -6.02 -15.51
N GLY A 86 25.96 -6.38 -16.26
CA GLY A 86 26.06 -6.09 -17.68
C GLY A 86 26.06 -4.57 -17.93
N GLN A 87 25.11 -4.10 -18.72
CA GLN A 87 24.91 -2.67 -19.01
C GLN A 87 24.01 -1.96 -18.01
N PHE A 88 23.40 -2.68 -17.06
CA PHE A 88 22.48 -2.11 -16.07
C PHE A 88 23.22 -1.66 -14.83
N GLN A 89 22.91 -0.46 -14.38
CA GLN A 89 23.38 0.11 -13.13
C GLN A 89 22.21 0.17 -12.14
N PHE A 90 22.45 -0.33 -10.94
CA PHE A 90 21.48 -0.34 -9.85
C PHE A 90 22.05 0.44 -8.67
N ASP A 91 21.28 1.36 -8.16
CA ASP A 91 21.61 2.23 -7.05
C ASP A 91 20.52 2.20 -5.97
N TRP A 92 20.42 3.26 -5.17
CA TRP A 92 19.46 3.36 -4.07
C TRP A 92 17.98 3.23 -4.50
N GLN A 93 17.63 3.49 -5.77
CA GLN A 93 16.25 3.31 -6.26
C GLN A 93 15.83 1.83 -6.24
N VAL A 94 16.77 0.92 -6.47
CA VAL A 94 16.48 -0.53 -6.35
C VAL A 94 16.16 -0.90 -4.91
N ALA A 95 16.90 -0.34 -3.94
CA ALA A 95 16.62 -0.55 -2.53
C ALA A 95 15.22 -0.08 -2.13
N GLN A 96 14.79 1.07 -2.66
CA GLN A 96 13.44 1.60 -2.45
C GLN A 96 12.37 0.65 -2.98
N VAL A 97 12.55 0.15 -4.22
CA VAL A 97 11.62 -0.80 -4.83
C VAL A 97 11.52 -2.09 -4.03
N ILE A 98 12.66 -2.65 -3.62
CA ILE A 98 12.70 -3.87 -2.81
C ILE A 98 11.98 -3.65 -1.47
N ALA A 99 12.26 -2.54 -0.78
CA ALA A 99 11.61 -2.20 0.48
C ALA A 99 10.10 -2.01 0.32
N ALA A 100 9.68 -1.27 -0.70
CA ALA A 100 8.26 -1.00 -0.97
C ALA A 100 7.47 -2.28 -1.24
N LEU A 101 8.01 -3.21 -2.05
CA LEU A 101 7.40 -4.51 -2.31
C LEU A 101 7.36 -5.37 -1.04
N ALA A 102 8.44 -5.42 -0.27
CA ALA A 102 8.51 -6.16 0.98
C ALA A 102 7.50 -5.63 2.01
N MET A 103 7.36 -4.30 2.13
CA MET A 103 6.38 -3.68 3.01
C MET A 103 4.94 -3.94 2.58
N MET A 104 4.65 -3.91 1.27
CA MET A 104 3.33 -4.29 0.78
C MET A 104 3.02 -5.76 1.07
N ALA A 105 3.99 -6.66 0.89
CA ALA A 105 3.85 -8.07 1.25
C ALA A 105 3.58 -8.24 2.75
N GLY A 106 4.36 -7.57 3.61
CA GLY A 106 4.16 -7.59 5.05
C GLY A 106 2.80 -7.04 5.49
N HIS A 107 2.32 -5.96 4.86
CA HIS A 107 0.99 -5.42 5.15
C HIS A 107 -0.14 -6.36 4.71
N ASN A 108 0.00 -7.01 3.56
CA ASN A 108 -1.03 -7.91 3.01
C ASN A 108 -1.05 -9.26 3.71
N TRP A 109 0.12 -9.77 4.08
CA TRP A 109 0.34 -11.06 4.74
C TRP A 109 1.21 -10.87 5.99
N SER A 110 0.62 -10.23 7.01
CA SER A 110 1.34 -9.85 8.23
C SER A 110 1.83 -11.06 9.02
N ALA A 111 3.12 -11.06 9.35
CA ALA A 111 3.72 -12.05 10.25
C ALA A 111 3.06 -12.05 11.65
N PHE A 112 2.55 -10.90 12.10
CA PHE A 112 1.92 -10.74 13.41
C PHE A 112 0.45 -11.15 13.44
N LEU A 113 -0.17 -11.40 12.28
CA LEU A 113 -1.58 -11.73 12.14
C LEU A 113 -1.81 -13.06 11.38
N LYS A 114 -0.93 -14.03 11.56
CA LYS A 114 -1.02 -15.34 10.89
C LYS A 114 -1.22 -15.22 9.38
N LEU A 115 -0.44 -14.36 8.74
CA LEU A 115 -0.47 -14.04 7.32
C LEU A 115 -1.81 -13.43 6.82
N HIS A 116 -2.59 -12.83 7.70
CA HIS A 116 -3.75 -12.02 7.36
C HIS A 116 -3.40 -10.54 7.50
N GLY A 117 -4.01 -9.68 6.67
CA GLY A 117 -3.68 -8.26 6.70
C GLY A 117 -4.65 -7.40 5.91
N GLY A 118 -4.14 -6.27 5.42
CA GLY A 118 -4.88 -5.32 4.58
C GLY A 118 -4.80 -5.64 3.09
N ARG A 119 -4.91 -4.59 2.26
CA ARG A 119 -4.79 -4.67 0.79
C ARG A 119 -3.63 -3.86 0.22
N GLY A 120 -2.81 -3.27 1.05
CA GLY A 120 -1.58 -2.58 0.66
C GLY A 120 -1.74 -1.15 0.16
N VAL A 121 -2.96 -0.63 -0.02
CA VAL A 121 -3.19 0.68 -0.66
C VAL A 121 -2.49 1.83 0.07
N ALA A 122 -2.67 1.96 1.39
CA ALA A 122 -2.05 3.04 2.15
C ALA A 122 -0.50 2.93 2.15
N VAL A 123 0.04 1.72 2.29
CA VAL A 123 1.48 1.47 2.18
C VAL A 123 2.01 1.81 0.80
N PHE A 124 1.29 1.44 -0.25
CA PHE A 124 1.60 1.77 -1.64
C PHE A 124 1.68 3.29 -1.86
N PHE A 125 0.66 4.04 -1.44
CA PHE A 125 0.70 5.51 -1.52
C PHE A 125 1.83 6.10 -0.68
N GLY A 126 2.07 5.58 0.54
CA GLY A 126 3.19 5.98 1.38
C GLY A 126 4.54 5.79 0.69
N SER A 127 4.76 4.64 0.06
CA SER A 127 5.98 4.39 -0.72
C SER A 127 6.14 5.40 -1.86
N TRP A 128 5.05 5.71 -2.59
CA TRP A 128 5.09 6.69 -3.67
C TRP A 128 5.32 8.12 -3.18
N PHE A 129 4.81 8.50 -2.01
CA PHE A 129 5.14 9.80 -1.42
C PHE A 129 6.64 9.96 -1.15
N ALA A 130 7.35 8.87 -0.83
CA ALA A 130 8.80 8.90 -0.66
C ALA A 130 9.58 8.83 -2.00
N MET A 131 9.08 8.10 -3.00
CA MET A 131 9.77 7.85 -4.27
C MET A 131 9.48 8.92 -5.32
N SER A 132 8.22 9.31 -5.46
CA SER A 132 7.71 10.28 -6.44
C SER A 132 6.45 10.95 -5.92
N PRO A 133 6.57 12.05 -5.13
CA PRO A 133 5.43 12.76 -4.56
C PRO A 133 4.39 13.20 -5.60
N LEU A 134 4.84 13.62 -6.78
CA LEU A 134 3.95 14.04 -7.87
C LEU A 134 3.01 12.92 -8.31
N THR A 135 3.56 11.70 -8.50
CA THR A 135 2.74 10.56 -8.91
C THR A 135 1.82 10.09 -7.79
N ALA A 136 2.26 10.19 -6.52
CA ALA A 136 1.43 9.90 -5.37
C ALA A 136 0.23 10.85 -5.27
N LEU A 137 0.46 12.15 -5.47
CA LEU A 137 -0.60 13.18 -5.46
C LEU A 137 -1.58 12.94 -6.61
N PHE A 138 -1.11 12.73 -7.83
CA PHE A 138 -1.97 12.47 -8.98
C PHE A 138 -2.82 11.21 -8.79
N GLY A 139 -2.21 10.09 -8.38
CA GLY A 139 -2.97 8.86 -8.11
C GLY A 139 -3.95 9.00 -6.94
N GLY A 140 -3.58 9.78 -5.91
CA GLY A 140 -4.44 10.12 -4.78
C GLY A 140 -5.64 10.98 -5.21
N GLU A 141 -5.43 11.96 -6.09
CA GLU A 141 -6.50 12.76 -6.67
C GLU A 141 -7.47 11.89 -7.48
N MET A 142 -6.97 11.03 -8.36
CA MET A 142 -7.80 10.10 -9.12
C MET A 142 -8.61 9.15 -8.22
N LEU A 143 -7.99 8.63 -7.16
CA LEU A 143 -8.67 7.84 -6.14
C LEU A 143 -9.82 8.65 -5.52
N LEU A 144 -9.55 9.89 -5.08
CA LEU A 144 -10.53 10.75 -4.42
C LEU A 144 -11.69 11.11 -5.35
N VAL A 145 -11.41 11.47 -6.61
CA VAL A 145 -12.44 11.76 -7.61
C VAL A 145 -13.40 10.59 -7.76
N VAL A 146 -12.87 9.38 -7.93
CA VAL A 146 -13.69 8.17 -8.06
C VAL A 146 -14.50 7.91 -6.78
N VAL A 147 -13.90 8.10 -5.60
CA VAL A 147 -14.61 7.91 -4.32
C VAL A 147 -15.71 8.95 -4.10
N ILE A 148 -15.50 10.19 -4.48
CA ILE A 148 -16.51 11.24 -4.38
C ILE A 148 -17.68 10.95 -5.31
N VAL A 149 -17.42 10.58 -6.56
CA VAL A 149 -18.45 10.36 -7.58
C VAL A 149 -19.23 9.06 -7.34
N TYR A 150 -18.51 7.95 -7.14
CA TYR A 150 -19.12 6.61 -7.11
C TYR A 150 -19.32 6.05 -5.71
N ARG A 151 -18.65 6.61 -4.69
CA ARG A 151 -18.67 6.20 -3.29
C ARG A 151 -18.08 4.80 -3.03
N TYR A 152 -17.30 4.24 -3.96
CA TYR A 152 -16.62 2.95 -3.82
C TYR A 152 -15.11 3.14 -3.59
N MET A 153 -14.66 2.87 -2.35
CA MET A 153 -13.23 2.97 -2.00
C MET A 153 -12.38 1.96 -2.78
N SER A 154 -12.91 0.78 -3.05
CA SER A 154 -12.23 -0.27 -3.82
C SER A 154 -11.96 0.16 -5.26
N LEU A 155 -12.95 0.76 -5.94
CA LEU A 155 -12.79 1.28 -7.29
C LEU A 155 -11.77 2.41 -7.31
N GLY A 156 -11.86 3.36 -6.36
CA GLY A 156 -10.89 4.44 -6.23
C GLY A 156 -9.46 3.93 -6.02
N SER A 157 -9.28 2.89 -5.20
CA SER A 157 -7.95 2.30 -4.97
C SER A 157 -7.34 1.70 -6.24
N ILE A 158 -8.13 1.01 -7.05
CA ILE A 158 -7.69 0.41 -8.31
C ILE A 158 -7.35 1.52 -9.32
N VAL A 159 -8.25 2.49 -9.49
CA VAL A 159 -8.04 3.60 -10.44
C VAL A 159 -6.82 4.44 -10.02
N GLY A 160 -6.65 4.75 -8.74
CA GLY A 160 -5.49 5.47 -8.24
C GLY A 160 -4.16 4.74 -8.50
N ALA A 161 -4.14 3.41 -8.33
CA ALA A 161 -2.94 2.61 -8.62
C ALA A 161 -2.61 2.59 -10.13
N VAL A 162 -3.62 2.46 -10.99
CA VAL A 162 -3.44 2.53 -12.46
C VAL A 162 -2.98 3.92 -12.88
N ALA A 163 -3.57 4.98 -12.30
CA ALA A 163 -3.20 6.37 -12.59
C ALA A 163 -1.73 6.67 -12.24
N ILE A 164 -1.23 6.18 -11.08
CA ILE A 164 0.20 6.27 -10.74
C ILE A 164 1.06 5.62 -11.82
N TRP A 165 0.75 4.39 -12.20
CA TRP A 165 1.54 3.68 -13.20
C TRP A 165 1.52 4.38 -14.57
N THR A 166 0.36 4.90 -14.99
CA THR A 166 0.21 5.64 -16.25
C THR A 166 1.06 6.92 -16.26
N LEU A 167 0.99 7.72 -15.18
CA LEU A 167 1.82 8.92 -15.07
C LEU A 167 3.31 8.58 -15.03
N LEU A 168 3.71 7.52 -14.31
CA LEU A 168 5.08 7.04 -14.31
C LEU A 168 5.56 6.63 -15.70
N ALA A 169 4.73 5.97 -16.50
CA ALA A 169 5.08 5.60 -17.86
C ALA A 169 5.42 6.85 -18.69
N ILE A 170 4.59 7.88 -18.60
CA ILE A 170 4.84 9.17 -19.24
C ILE A 170 6.15 9.80 -18.74
N LEU A 171 6.32 9.90 -17.43
CA LEU A 171 7.53 10.49 -16.84
C LEU A 171 8.81 9.71 -17.20
N THR A 172 8.72 8.39 -17.32
CA THR A 172 9.86 7.55 -17.73
C THR A 172 10.23 7.73 -19.19
N ILE A 173 9.24 7.84 -20.10
CA ILE A 173 9.48 8.12 -21.52
C ILE A 173 10.23 9.45 -21.69
N PHE A 174 9.92 10.45 -20.88
CA PHE A 174 10.59 11.75 -20.90
C PHE A 174 11.84 11.84 -20.01
N ASN A 175 12.32 10.71 -19.46
CA ASN A 175 13.49 10.61 -18.56
C ASN A 175 13.36 11.40 -17.23
N TYR A 176 12.12 11.67 -16.76
CA TYR A 176 11.86 12.31 -15.46
C TYR A 176 11.70 11.30 -14.31
N SER A 177 11.66 10.00 -14.61
CA SER A 177 11.52 8.94 -13.60
C SER A 177 12.41 7.75 -13.93
N PRO A 178 13.06 7.12 -12.93
CA PRO A 178 13.84 5.92 -13.13
C PRO A 178 12.99 4.76 -13.66
N PRO A 179 13.44 4.01 -14.69
CA PRO A 179 12.66 2.89 -15.26
C PRO A 179 12.30 1.80 -14.24
N ILE A 180 13.12 1.62 -13.20
CA ILE A 180 12.86 0.63 -12.14
C ILE A 180 11.56 0.92 -11.38
N TYR A 181 11.13 2.19 -11.31
CA TYR A 181 9.87 2.57 -10.69
C TYR A 181 8.65 2.10 -11.48
N LEU A 182 8.75 2.00 -12.83
CA LEU A 182 7.70 1.38 -13.64
C LEU A 182 7.46 -0.08 -13.25
N LEU A 183 8.54 -0.83 -13.00
CA LEU A 183 8.45 -2.22 -12.56
C LEU A 183 7.73 -2.32 -11.21
N TYR A 184 8.12 -1.48 -10.24
CA TYR A 184 7.42 -1.42 -8.96
C TYR A 184 5.95 -1.04 -9.13
N GLY A 185 5.67 0.01 -9.88
CA GLY A 185 4.30 0.48 -10.13
C GLY A 185 3.41 -0.60 -10.74
N LEU A 186 3.93 -1.35 -11.73
CA LEU A 186 3.21 -2.45 -12.35
C LEU A 186 2.93 -3.59 -11.36
N ILE A 187 3.96 -4.09 -10.67
CA ILE A 187 3.81 -5.19 -9.71
C ILE A 187 2.85 -4.80 -8.59
N ALA A 188 2.99 -3.58 -8.06
CA ALA A 188 2.13 -3.08 -6.99
C ALA A 188 0.67 -2.89 -7.44
N ALA A 189 0.44 -2.37 -8.66
CA ALA A 189 -0.90 -2.24 -9.23
C ALA A 189 -1.57 -3.61 -9.44
N LEU A 190 -0.84 -4.59 -9.98
CA LEU A 190 -1.31 -5.97 -10.12
C LEU A 190 -1.61 -6.61 -8.76
N LEU A 191 -0.77 -6.36 -7.76
CA LEU A 191 -0.99 -6.84 -6.40
C LEU A 191 -2.24 -6.21 -5.78
N ILE A 192 -2.44 -4.89 -5.95
CA ILE A 192 -3.66 -4.21 -5.51
C ILE A 192 -4.88 -4.78 -6.22
N TYR A 193 -4.82 -4.98 -7.54
CA TYR A 193 -5.90 -5.60 -8.30
C TYR A 193 -6.23 -7.00 -7.75
N TYR A 194 -5.24 -7.84 -7.54
CA TYR A 194 -5.41 -9.19 -6.97
C TYR A 194 -6.04 -9.14 -5.57
N GLN A 195 -5.60 -8.24 -4.71
CA GLN A 195 -6.14 -8.08 -3.35
C GLN A 195 -7.57 -7.52 -3.35
N HIS A 196 -8.03 -6.94 -4.47
CA HIS A 196 -9.39 -6.42 -4.64
C HIS A 196 -10.32 -7.36 -5.43
N ARG A 197 -9.91 -8.60 -5.77
CA ARG A 197 -10.72 -9.55 -6.55
C ARG A 197 -12.13 -9.73 -6.02
N ASP A 198 -12.29 -9.86 -4.69
CA ASP A 198 -13.62 -9.99 -4.06
C ASP A 198 -14.46 -8.70 -4.19
N ASN A 199 -13.81 -7.53 -4.17
CA ASN A 199 -14.47 -6.25 -4.40
C ASN A 199 -14.89 -6.10 -5.86
N ILE A 200 -14.02 -6.50 -6.79
CA ILE A 200 -14.31 -6.48 -8.23
C ILE A 200 -15.53 -7.34 -8.53
N SER A 201 -15.61 -8.55 -7.97
CA SER A 201 -16.79 -9.41 -8.10
C SER A 201 -18.06 -8.70 -7.61
N ARG A 202 -18.00 -8.03 -6.43
CA ARG A 202 -19.16 -7.28 -5.91
C ARG A 202 -19.46 -6.01 -6.71
N LEU A 203 -18.46 -5.33 -7.25
CA LEU A 203 -18.68 -4.17 -8.14
C LEU A 203 -19.42 -4.58 -9.40
N LEU A 204 -19.02 -5.68 -10.03
CA LEU A 204 -19.68 -6.22 -11.22
C LEU A 204 -21.10 -6.70 -10.93
N ALA A 205 -21.34 -7.25 -9.73
CA ALA A 205 -22.68 -7.67 -9.28
C ALA A 205 -23.53 -6.51 -8.73
N GLY A 206 -23.01 -5.28 -8.65
CA GLY A 206 -23.75 -4.13 -8.06
C GLY A 206 -23.92 -4.19 -6.54
N THR A 207 -23.21 -5.08 -5.84
CA THR A 207 -23.33 -5.34 -4.40
C THR A 207 -22.15 -4.83 -3.57
N GLU A 208 -21.25 -4.02 -4.16
CA GLU A 208 -20.12 -3.47 -3.42
C GLU A 208 -20.56 -2.43 -2.39
N ARG A 209 -19.96 -2.49 -1.22
CA ARG A 209 -20.27 -1.60 -0.09
C ARG A 209 -19.80 -0.16 -0.38
N ARG A 210 -20.69 0.79 -0.19
CA ARG A 210 -20.38 2.22 -0.33
C ARG A 210 -19.64 2.76 0.89
N ILE A 211 -18.95 3.88 0.72
CA ILE A 211 -18.34 4.60 1.83
C ILE A 211 -19.44 5.15 2.75
N GLY A 212 -19.24 5.01 4.08
CA GLY A 212 -20.22 5.44 5.09
C GLY A 212 -21.10 4.30 5.63
N GLU A 213 -21.16 3.16 4.96
CA GLU A 213 -21.85 1.97 5.51
C GLU A 213 -21.07 1.38 6.70
N LYS A 214 -21.77 1.01 7.76
CA LYS A 214 -21.20 0.36 8.93
C LYS A 214 -20.84 -1.10 8.63
N ALA A 215 -19.86 -1.64 9.34
CA ALA A 215 -19.50 -3.04 9.25
C ALA A 215 -20.39 -3.88 10.20
N GLU A 216 -20.85 -5.02 9.69
CA GLU A 216 -21.52 -6.06 10.47
C GLU A 216 -20.48 -7.03 11.03
N GLN A 217 -20.81 -7.69 12.13
CA GLN A 217 -19.96 -8.73 12.72
C GLN A 217 -19.99 -9.99 11.85
N ILE A 218 -18.82 -10.61 11.65
CA ILE A 218 -18.70 -11.82 10.85
C ILE A 218 -19.09 -13.02 11.74
N GLY A 219 -20.02 -13.84 11.25
CA GLY A 219 -20.36 -15.11 11.92
C GLY A 219 -21.39 -15.01 13.06
N VAL A 220 -22.21 -13.97 13.08
CA VAL A 220 -23.43 -13.92 13.91
C VAL A 220 -24.64 -14.22 13.06
#